data_cd3d42998b5f3fafe5a4e8d65eee690a
#
_entry.id   cd3d42998b5f3fafe5a4e8d65eee690a
#
_cell.length_a   1.000
_cell.length_b   1.000
_cell.length_c   1.000
_cell.angle_alpha   90.00
_cell.angle_beta   90.00
_cell.angle_gamma   90.00
#
_symmetry.space_group_name_H-M   'P 1'
#
loop_
_entity.id
_entity.type
_entity.pdbx_description
1 polymer ?
#
loop_
_entity_poly.entity_id
_entity_poly.type
_entity_poly.pdbx_seq_one_letter_code
_entity_poly.pdbx_strand_id
1 'polypeptide(L)'
;MNRLLPLCLALVLACSCGRQTPEGATFTIETLNKTTPVKDQGRSPLCWLYAMLATIESDRLMMGDSVNLSPHFVARAMLADMATRRYLTRGCSAVTADGTAADALACIAEYGLMPYDAYRSECNYSALCRKLEAVAGSAAARKAGVESMAGTVEYTLDTAIGPLPRRIWMYGMEYTPAQFAGSILSPSDYVPMTSYTHKPFWQDVVLDVPANRRGLRFLNVPVDTLAARVEAALRSGRSVCWEGDITNAGFSFDEGVARLPGQPVRVTQDMRQRAFERFDVTDDHCMELIGTARDARGGLYFVCKNSWGTDNPYGGLMYMSLPYFRLNTVAVVVKRLQ
;
A
#
# COMPACT_ATOMS: atom_id res chain seq x y z
N MET A 1 -14.88 33.98 77.84
CA MET A 1 -15.89 33.15 77.13
C MET A 1 -15.31 32.86 75.74
N ASN A 2 -14.60 31.77 75.65
CA ASN A 2 -13.93 31.31 74.41
C ASN A 2 -14.88 30.47 73.60
N ARG A 3 -15.14 30.84 72.35
CA ARG A 3 -15.80 30.00 71.37
C ARG A 3 -14.77 29.44 70.39
N LEU A 4 -14.46 28.15 70.52
CA LEU A 4 -13.69 27.34 69.60
C LEU A 4 -14.58 27.00 68.39
N LEU A 5 -14.14 27.39 67.16
CA LEU A 5 -14.69 26.92 65.89
C LEU A 5 -13.96 25.63 65.50
N PRO A 6 -14.62 24.54 65.14
CA PRO A 6 -13.97 23.38 64.54
C PRO A 6 -13.68 23.63 63.07
N LEU A 7 -12.42 23.41 62.66
CA LEU A 7 -11.92 23.45 61.31
C LEU A 7 -12.28 22.08 60.64
N CYS A 8 -13.30 22.04 59.75
CA CYS A 8 -13.57 20.90 58.93
C CYS A 8 -12.57 20.79 57.80
N LEU A 9 -11.62 19.88 57.90
CA LEU A 9 -10.66 19.53 56.86
C LEU A 9 -11.38 18.63 55.83
N ALA A 10 -11.82 19.18 54.69
CA ALA A 10 -12.35 18.41 53.59
C ALA A 10 -11.24 17.73 52.84
N LEU A 11 -11.11 16.42 52.98
CA LEU A 11 -10.21 15.56 52.19
C LEU A 11 -10.78 15.41 50.78
N VAL A 12 -10.24 16.15 49.83
CA VAL A 12 -10.57 15.93 48.41
C VAL A 12 -9.80 14.68 47.93
N LEU A 13 -10.46 13.56 47.87
CA LEU A 13 -9.98 12.36 47.19
C LEU A 13 -10.00 12.66 45.69
N ALA A 14 -8.87 13.03 45.13
CA ALA A 14 -8.66 13.05 43.70
C ALA A 14 -8.65 11.58 43.19
N CYS A 15 -9.81 11.10 42.73
CA CYS A 15 -9.85 9.91 41.88
C CYS A 15 -9.13 10.21 40.58
N SER A 16 -7.83 9.94 40.56
CA SER A 16 -7.07 9.80 39.32
C SER A 16 -7.65 8.59 38.59
N CYS A 17 -8.56 8.82 37.63
CA CYS A 17 -8.87 7.83 36.60
C CYS A 17 -7.61 7.67 35.76
N GLY A 18 -6.71 6.81 36.21
CA GLY A 18 -5.65 6.27 35.36
C GLY A 18 -6.35 5.56 34.20
N ARG A 19 -6.29 6.17 33.00
CA ARG A 19 -6.49 5.40 31.76
C ARG A 19 -5.49 4.26 31.83
N GLN A 20 -5.98 3.05 32.09
CA GLN A 20 -5.23 1.84 31.83
C GLN A 20 -4.96 1.87 30.34
N THR A 21 -3.71 2.20 29.95
CA THR A 21 -3.20 1.86 28.63
C THR A 21 -3.40 0.35 28.49
N PRO A 22 -4.05 -0.12 27.39
CA PRO A 22 -4.07 -1.54 27.11
C PRO A 22 -2.61 -2.03 27.22
N GLU A 23 -2.39 -3.21 27.82
CA GLU A 23 -1.10 -3.89 27.76
C GLU A 23 -0.81 -4.17 26.27
N GLY A 24 -0.30 -3.17 25.55
CA GLY A 24 0.14 -3.28 24.20
C GLY A 24 1.25 -4.33 24.13
N ALA A 25 1.20 -5.22 23.18
CA ALA A 25 2.27 -6.16 22.94
C ALA A 25 3.59 -5.39 22.86
N THR A 26 4.55 -5.74 23.73
CA THR A 26 5.84 -5.08 23.76
C THR A 26 6.69 -5.65 22.65
N PHE A 27 7.09 -4.81 21.69
CA PHE A 27 7.98 -5.20 20.60
C PHE A 27 9.35 -4.57 20.77
N THR A 28 10.41 -5.37 20.56
CA THR A 28 11.79 -4.91 20.46
C THR A 28 12.17 -4.81 18.98
N ILE A 29 12.41 -3.61 18.49
CA ILE A 29 12.80 -3.38 17.10
C ILE A 29 14.24 -3.85 16.90
N GLU A 30 14.48 -4.70 15.89
CA GLU A 30 15.81 -5.16 15.48
C GLU A 30 16.36 -4.32 14.32
N THR A 31 15.53 -4.03 13.33
CA THR A 31 15.85 -3.15 12.20
C THR A 31 14.68 -2.22 11.92
N LEU A 32 14.98 -0.98 11.54
CA LEU A 32 13.97 -0.01 11.13
C LEU A 32 14.55 0.91 10.06
N ASN A 33 14.05 0.83 8.85
CA ASN A 33 14.41 1.69 7.75
C ASN A 33 13.74 3.05 7.90
N LYS A 34 14.39 4.09 7.40
CA LYS A 34 13.77 5.41 7.33
C LYS A 34 12.57 5.37 6.40
N THR A 35 11.50 6.06 6.76
CA THR A 35 10.30 6.16 5.92
C THR A 35 9.73 7.58 5.96
N THR A 36 8.96 7.95 4.96
CA THR A 36 8.18 9.19 4.94
C THR A 36 7.02 9.10 5.95
N PRO A 37 6.43 10.24 6.36
CA PRO A 37 5.26 10.22 7.24
C PRO A 37 4.13 9.32 6.70
N VAL A 38 3.39 8.72 7.61
CA VAL A 38 2.21 7.92 7.27
C VAL A 38 1.19 8.82 6.56
N LYS A 39 0.70 8.35 5.41
CA LYS A 39 -0.37 8.99 4.66
C LYS A 39 -1.72 8.35 4.98
N ASP A 40 -2.80 9.02 4.65
CA ASP A 40 -4.14 8.47 4.72
C ASP A 40 -4.74 8.37 3.30
N GLN A 41 -5.02 7.15 2.87
CA GLN A 41 -5.71 6.88 1.61
C GLN A 41 -7.22 7.11 1.70
N GLY A 42 -7.76 7.31 2.91
CA GLY A 42 -9.18 7.39 3.17
C GLY A 42 -9.91 6.13 2.67
N ARG A 43 -11.01 6.34 1.94
CA ARG A 43 -11.78 5.25 1.33
C ARG A 43 -11.36 4.92 -0.11
N SER A 44 -10.19 5.40 -0.56
CA SER A 44 -9.73 5.10 -1.91
C SER A 44 -9.19 3.67 -2.00
N PRO A 45 -9.37 2.97 -3.13
CA PRO A 45 -8.78 1.64 -3.36
C PRO A 45 -7.34 1.73 -3.87
N LEU A 46 -6.58 2.76 -3.47
CA LEU A 46 -5.23 3.04 -3.95
C LEU A 46 -4.13 2.49 -3.04
N CYS A 47 -4.43 1.56 -2.12
CA CYS A 47 -3.45 0.99 -1.18
C CYS A 47 -2.18 0.51 -1.90
N TRP A 48 -2.31 -0.11 -3.06
CA TRP A 48 -1.22 -0.60 -3.88
C TRP A 48 -0.27 0.52 -4.37
N LEU A 49 -0.81 1.70 -4.73
CA LEU A 49 0.00 2.87 -5.06
C LEU A 49 0.63 3.47 -3.80
N TYR A 50 -0.13 3.65 -2.73
CA TYR A 50 0.40 4.20 -1.48
C TYR A 50 1.57 3.35 -0.95
N ALA A 51 1.42 2.02 -0.91
CA ALA A 51 2.44 1.12 -0.42
C ALA A 51 3.69 1.07 -1.32
N MET A 52 3.51 0.98 -2.65
CA MET A 52 4.65 0.91 -3.56
C MET A 52 5.40 2.24 -3.63
N LEU A 53 4.70 3.37 -3.66
CA LEU A 53 5.34 4.69 -3.64
C LEU A 53 6.07 4.92 -2.32
N ALA A 54 5.49 4.53 -1.16
CA ALA A 54 6.17 4.60 0.12
C ALA A 54 7.46 3.76 0.14
N THR A 55 7.45 2.56 -0.46
CA THR A 55 8.64 1.70 -0.60
C THR A 55 9.74 2.42 -1.40
N ILE A 56 9.40 3.09 -2.50
CA ILE A 56 10.34 3.89 -3.30
C ILE A 56 10.86 5.09 -2.51
N GLU A 57 9.98 5.81 -1.80
CA GLU A 57 10.34 6.94 -0.95
C GLU A 57 11.34 6.55 0.15
N SER A 58 11.11 5.41 0.80
CA SER A 58 12.00 4.88 1.84
C SER A 58 13.36 4.48 1.28
N ASP A 59 13.40 3.84 0.12
CA ASP A 59 14.66 3.53 -0.56
C ASP A 59 15.48 4.80 -0.84
N ARG A 60 14.83 5.89 -1.24
CA ARG A 60 15.50 7.19 -1.46
C ARG A 60 16.00 7.80 -0.16
N LEU A 61 15.20 7.75 0.92
CA LEU A 61 15.61 8.21 2.24
C LEU A 61 16.83 7.45 2.79
N MET A 62 16.90 6.13 2.55
CA MET A 62 18.05 5.32 2.95
C MET A 62 19.32 5.68 2.14
N MET A 63 19.17 6.22 0.93
CA MET A 63 20.26 6.72 0.10
C MET A 63 20.65 8.18 0.43
N GLY A 64 19.96 8.82 1.39
CA GLY A 64 20.21 10.19 1.79
C GLY A 64 19.47 11.25 0.98
N ASP A 65 18.52 10.84 0.15
CA ASP A 65 17.66 11.71 -0.65
C ASP A 65 16.23 11.68 -0.12
N SER A 66 15.43 12.73 -0.34
CA SER A 66 14.06 12.83 0.15
C SER A 66 13.11 13.13 -1.00
N VAL A 67 12.21 12.21 -1.24
CA VAL A 67 11.10 12.37 -2.20
C VAL A 67 9.78 12.03 -1.53
N ASN A 68 8.72 12.66 -1.98
CA ASN A 68 7.35 12.41 -1.57
C ASN A 68 6.49 12.35 -2.84
N LEU A 69 5.84 11.22 -3.10
CA LEU A 69 5.26 10.87 -4.41
C LEU A 69 3.74 10.87 -4.37
N SER A 70 3.11 11.30 -5.47
CA SER A 70 1.66 11.39 -5.60
C SER A 70 1.04 10.10 -6.14
N PRO A 71 0.25 9.36 -5.33
CA PRO A 71 -0.56 8.25 -5.84
C PRO A 71 -1.69 8.74 -6.77
N HIS A 72 -2.18 9.95 -6.55
CA HIS A 72 -3.30 10.52 -7.32
C HIS A 72 -2.91 10.85 -8.77
N PHE A 73 -1.66 11.26 -9.00
CA PHE A 73 -1.15 11.47 -10.37
C PHE A 73 -1.16 10.16 -11.15
N VAL A 74 -0.59 9.10 -10.59
CA VAL A 74 -0.52 7.79 -11.24
C VAL A 74 -1.91 7.22 -11.48
N ALA A 75 -2.80 7.29 -10.48
CA ALA A 75 -4.19 6.85 -10.61
C ALA A 75 -4.93 7.61 -11.70
N ARG A 76 -4.77 8.94 -11.79
CA ARG A 76 -5.40 9.76 -12.82
C ARG A 76 -4.96 9.37 -14.24
N ALA A 77 -3.66 9.21 -14.45
CA ALA A 77 -3.12 8.83 -15.74
C ALA A 77 -3.61 7.44 -16.17
N MET A 78 -3.58 6.47 -15.26
CA MET A 78 -4.11 5.14 -15.48
C MET A 78 -5.61 5.15 -15.83
N LEU A 79 -6.42 5.93 -15.11
CA LEU A 79 -7.87 6.00 -15.35
C LEU A 79 -8.22 6.64 -16.69
N ALA A 80 -7.43 7.62 -17.16
CA ALA A 80 -7.58 8.20 -18.51
C ALA A 80 -7.36 7.15 -19.60
N ASP A 81 -6.29 6.34 -19.47
CA ASP A 81 -5.99 5.24 -20.40
C ASP A 81 -7.08 4.16 -20.36
N MET A 82 -7.50 3.74 -19.15
CA MET A 82 -8.55 2.73 -19.00
C MET A 82 -9.89 3.18 -19.61
N ALA A 83 -10.27 4.45 -19.47
CA ALA A 83 -11.47 5.00 -20.10
C ALA A 83 -11.35 4.98 -21.64
N THR A 84 -10.18 5.30 -22.18
CA THR A 84 -9.90 5.22 -23.61
C THR A 84 -9.98 3.79 -24.12
N ARG A 85 -9.38 2.85 -23.40
CA ARG A 85 -9.45 1.42 -23.72
C ARG A 85 -10.89 0.90 -23.69
N ARG A 86 -11.68 1.30 -22.66
CA ARG A 86 -13.10 0.94 -22.58
C ARG A 86 -13.90 1.43 -23.80
N TYR A 87 -13.67 2.66 -24.24
CA TYR A 87 -14.28 3.21 -25.44
C TYR A 87 -13.94 2.36 -26.68
N LEU A 88 -12.64 2.10 -26.90
CA LEU A 88 -12.15 1.35 -28.07
C LEU A 88 -12.59 -0.12 -28.06
N THR A 89 -12.71 -0.73 -26.89
CA THR A 89 -13.20 -2.12 -26.72
C THR A 89 -14.73 -2.21 -26.62
N ARG A 90 -15.46 -1.13 -26.89
CA ARG A 90 -16.93 -1.06 -26.82
C ARG A 90 -17.48 -1.55 -25.47
N GLY A 91 -16.83 -1.22 -24.39
CA GLY A 91 -17.26 -1.57 -23.02
C GLY A 91 -16.74 -2.91 -22.50
N CYS A 92 -15.93 -3.66 -23.27
CA CYS A 92 -15.40 -4.96 -22.81
C CYS A 92 -14.32 -4.84 -21.74
N SER A 93 -13.64 -3.67 -21.58
CA SER A 93 -12.68 -3.42 -20.52
C SER A 93 -13.31 -2.63 -19.37
N ALA A 94 -12.97 -2.98 -18.13
CA ALA A 94 -13.40 -2.25 -16.94
C ALA A 94 -12.58 -0.97 -16.73
N VAL A 95 -13.14 0.00 -16.02
CA VAL A 95 -12.43 1.14 -15.44
C VAL A 95 -12.45 0.98 -13.93
N THR A 96 -11.30 0.77 -13.32
CA THR A 96 -11.16 0.55 -11.88
C THR A 96 -9.89 1.21 -11.36
N ALA A 97 -9.90 1.58 -10.09
CA ALA A 97 -8.73 2.11 -9.41
C ALA A 97 -7.95 1.04 -8.62
N ASP A 98 -8.40 -0.22 -8.67
CA ASP A 98 -7.69 -1.35 -8.06
C ASP A 98 -6.50 -1.76 -8.92
N GLY A 99 -5.47 -2.31 -8.28
CA GLY A 99 -4.27 -2.82 -8.93
C GLY A 99 -3.36 -3.53 -7.95
N THR A 100 -2.30 -4.14 -8.44
CA THR A 100 -1.25 -4.80 -7.66
C THR A 100 -0.04 -3.88 -7.47
N ALA A 101 0.85 -4.21 -6.55
CA ALA A 101 2.12 -3.49 -6.41
C ALA A 101 2.97 -3.52 -7.70
N ALA A 102 2.86 -4.59 -8.51
CA ALA A 102 3.48 -4.68 -9.82
C ALA A 102 2.84 -3.72 -10.85
N ASP A 103 1.51 -3.48 -10.76
CA ASP A 103 0.84 -2.48 -11.60
C ASP A 103 1.36 -1.07 -11.32
N ALA A 104 1.72 -0.76 -10.05
CA ALA A 104 2.32 0.53 -9.72
C ALA A 104 3.63 0.76 -10.49
N LEU A 105 4.51 -0.23 -10.54
CA LEU A 105 5.75 -0.16 -11.31
C LEU A 105 5.50 0.00 -12.81
N ALA A 106 4.54 -0.74 -13.36
CA ALA A 106 4.15 -0.62 -14.77
C ALA A 106 3.58 0.76 -15.08
N CYS A 107 2.70 1.31 -14.22
CA CYS A 107 2.15 2.65 -14.38
C CYS A 107 3.24 3.73 -14.25
N ILE A 108 4.20 3.59 -13.34
CA ILE A 108 5.32 4.52 -13.21
C ILE A 108 6.18 4.53 -14.49
N ALA A 109 6.45 3.35 -15.06
CA ALA A 109 7.18 3.23 -16.31
C ALA A 109 6.45 3.89 -17.49
N GLU A 110 5.11 3.81 -17.51
CA GLU A 110 4.28 4.29 -18.60
C GLU A 110 3.95 5.78 -18.48
N TYR A 111 3.60 6.26 -17.28
CA TYR A 111 3.09 7.62 -17.06
C TYR A 111 4.06 8.55 -16.34
N GLY A 112 5.07 8.00 -15.69
CA GLY A 112 6.01 8.77 -14.86
C GLY A 112 5.48 8.99 -13.43
N LEU A 113 6.08 10.00 -12.76
CA LEU A 113 5.77 10.37 -11.37
C LEU A 113 5.57 11.88 -11.23
N MET A 114 4.93 12.26 -10.12
CA MET A 114 4.79 13.65 -9.69
C MET A 114 4.99 13.75 -8.17
N PRO A 115 5.56 14.88 -7.66
CA PRO A 115 5.63 15.12 -6.23
C PRO A 115 4.24 15.17 -5.59
N TYR A 116 4.12 14.68 -4.35
CA TYR A 116 2.87 14.63 -3.61
C TYR A 116 2.26 16.01 -3.41
N ASP A 117 3.09 17.02 -3.09
CA ASP A 117 2.63 18.38 -2.86
C ASP A 117 2.18 19.10 -4.14
N ALA A 118 2.62 18.63 -5.30
CA ALA A 118 2.19 19.17 -6.58
C ALA A 118 0.83 18.62 -7.03
N TYR A 119 0.42 17.44 -6.54
CA TYR A 119 -0.84 16.82 -6.96
C TYR A 119 -1.46 15.96 -5.87
N ARG A 120 -2.40 16.53 -5.11
CA ARG A 120 -3.18 15.89 -4.04
C ARG A 120 -4.65 15.85 -4.39
N SER A 121 -5.39 14.89 -3.83
CA SER A 121 -6.84 14.80 -4.01
C SER A 121 -7.50 13.99 -2.89
N GLU A 122 -8.77 14.31 -2.63
CA GLU A 122 -9.68 13.54 -1.76
C GLU A 122 -10.81 12.91 -2.60
N CYS A 123 -10.50 12.45 -3.79
CA CYS A 123 -11.46 11.95 -4.76
C CYS A 123 -12.12 10.64 -4.30
N ASN A 124 -13.43 10.52 -4.52
CA ASN A 124 -14.13 9.24 -4.46
C ASN A 124 -13.89 8.44 -5.75
N TYR A 125 -12.83 7.63 -5.76
CA TYR A 125 -12.40 6.85 -6.92
C TYR A 125 -13.45 5.86 -7.42
N SER A 126 -14.22 5.24 -6.53
CA SER A 126 -15.31 4.33 -6.92
C SER A 126 -16.41 5.03 -7.71
N ALA A 127 -16.78 6.25 -7.30
CA ALA A 127 -17.74 7.07 -8.04
C ALA A 127 -17.15 7.57 -9.37
N LEU A 128 -15.87 7.95 -9.37
CA LEU A 128 -15.16 8.41 -10.57
C LEU A 128 -15.06 7.30 -11.62
N CYS A 129 -14.69 6.08 -11.24
CA CYS A 129 -14.62 4.93 -12.16
C CYS A 129 -15.97 4.69 -12.86
N ARG A 130 -17.06 4.66 -12.09
CA ARG A 130 -18.42 4.53 -12.69
C ARG A 130 -18.75 5.68 -13.65
N LYS A 131 -18.36 6.91 -13.32
CA LYS A 131 -18.57 8.08 -14.19
C LYS A 131 -17.77 7.97 -15.49
N LEU A 132 -16.50 7.55 -15.41
CA LEU A 132 -15.66 7.33 -16.59
C LEU A 132 -16.19 6.19 -17.47
N GLU A 133 -16.70 5.11 -16.87
CA GLU A 133 -17.37 4.04 -17.61
C GLU A 133 -18.60 4.56 -18.38
N ALA A 134 -19.42 5.39 -17.72
CA ALA A 134 -20.60 6.00 -18.37
C ALA A 134 -20.21 6.96 -19.49
N VAL A 135 -19.15 7.77 -19.30
CA VAL A 135 -18.61 8.67 -20.33
C VAL A 135 -18.15 7.88 -21.55
N ALA A 136 -17.31 6.86 -21.34
CA ALA A 136 -16.80 6.01 -22.43
C ALA A 136 -17.92 5.27 -23.15
N GLY A 137 -18.89 4.70 -22.42
CA GLY A 137 -20.04 4.00 -22.97
C GLY A 137 -20.96 4.91 -23.80
N SER A 138 -21.26 6.11 -23.27
CA SER A 138 -22.05 7.12 -23.96
C SER A 138 -21.36 7.61 -25.24
N ALA A 139 -20.07 7.86 -25.18
CA ALA A 139 -19.26 8.27 -26.33
C ALA A 139 -19.25 7.17 -27.42
N ALA A 140 -19.10 5.90 -27.02
CA ALA A 140 -19.15 4.77 -27.95
C ALA A 140 -20.52 4.64 -28.64
N ALA A 141 -21.63 4.77 -27.89
CA ALA A 141 -22.97 4.72 -28.43
C ALA A 141 -23.23 5.82 -29.47
N ARG A 142 -22.70 7.02 -29.23
CA ARG A 142 -22.81 8.18 -30.16
C ARG A 142 -21.78 8.17 -31.27
N LYS A 143 -20.81 7.25 -31.26
CA LYS A 143 -19.67 7.22 -32.20
C LYS A 143 -18.90 8.55 -32.21
N ALA A 144 -18.65 9.11 -31.02
CA ALA A 144 -18.16 10.48 -30.83
C ALA A 144 -16.72 10.72 -31.30
N GLY A 145 -15.98 9.68 -31.62
CA GLY A 145 -14.53 9.77 -31.92
C GLY A 145 -13.68 9.81 -30.63
N VAL A 146 -12.42 9.35 -30.76
CA VAL A 146 -11.50 9.20 -29.62
C VAL A 146 -11.14 10.54 -29.02
N GLU A 147 -10.87 11.55 -29.82
CA GLU A 147 -10.46 12.88 -29.37
C GLU A 147 -11.57 13.57 -28.53
N SER A 148 -12.81 13.56 -29.05
CA SER A 148 -13.97 14.11 -28.33
C SER A 148 -14.24 13.37 -27.02
N MET A 149 -14.09 12.05 -27.01
CA MET A 149 -14.22 11.24 -25.82
C MET A 149 -13.10 11.56 -24.82
N ALA A 150 -11.85 11.63 -25.26
CA ALA A 150 -10.70 11.97 -24.42
C ALA A 150 -10.86 13.36 -23.77
N GLY A 151 -11.34 14.36 -24.50
CA GLY A 151 -11.64 15.68 -23.94
C GLY A 151 -12.70 15.63 -22.83
N THR A 152 -13.72 14.79 -22.96
CA THR A 152 -14.74 14.60 -21.92
C THR A 152 -14.19 13.85 -20.70
N VAL A 153 -13.31 12.87 -20.93
CA VAL A 153 -12.60 12.14 -19.87
C VAL A 153 -11.70 13.09 -19.09
N GLU A 154 -10.88 13.90 -19.78
CA GLU A 154 -10.01 14.90 -19.14
C GLU A 154 -10.81 15.89 -18.29
N TYR A 155 -11.88 16.45 -18.83
CA TYR A 155 -12.78 17.34 -18.08
C TYR A 155 -13.36 16.65 -16.84
N THR A 156 -13.71 15.37 -16.95
CA THR A 156 -14.25 14.58 -15.82
C THR A 156 -13.19 14.38 -14.74
N LEU A 157 -11.95 14.08 -15.15
CA LEU A 157 -10.82 13.90 -14.24
C LEU A 157 -10.41 15.21 -13.59
N ASP A 158 -10.35 16.32 -14.35
CA ASP A 158 -10.06 17.66 -13.82
C ASP A 158 -11.06 18.08 -12.76
N THR A 159 -12.34 17.78 -12.98
CA THR A 159 -13.40 18.11 -12.02
C THR A 159 -13.34 17.25 -10.76
N ALA A 160 -12.92 15.98 -10.86
CA ALA A 160 -12.97 15.02 -9.75
C ALA A 160 -11.67 14.97 -8.94
N ILE A 161 -10.52 15.06 -9.58
CA ILE A 161 -9.19 14.94 -8.94
C ILE A 161 -8.47 16.29 -8.92
N GLY A 162 -8.67 17.09 -9.97
CA GLY A 162 -8.00 18.38 -10.19
C GLY A 162 -7.22 18.38 -11.51
N PRO A 163 -6.96 19.55 -12.09
CA PRO A 163 -6.20 19.68 -13.32
C PRO A 163 -4.74 19.33 -13.11
N LEU A 164 -4.12 18.69 -14.11
CA LEU A 164 -2.70 18.38 -14.07
C LEU A 164 -1.86 19.65 -14.14
N PRO A 165 -0.86 19.80 -13.25
CA PRO A 165 0.17 20.82 -13.43
C PRO A 165 0.89 20.63 -14.76
N ARG A 166 1.07 21.71 -15.49
CA ARG A 166 1.76 21.65 -16.78
C ARG A 166 3.25 21.34 -16.67
N ARG A 167 3.84 21.62 -15.49
CA ARG A 167 5.28 21.52 -15.22
C ARG A 167 5.53 21.10 -13.80
N ILE A 168 6.58 20.32 -13.59
CA ILE A 168 7.08 19.91 -12.28
C ILE A 168 8.38 20.65 -12.03
N TRP A 169 8.43 21.45 -10.97
CA TRP A 169 9.65 22.13 -10.52
C TRP A 169 10.17 21.44 -9.27
N MET A 170 11.40 20.96 -9.33
CA MET A 170 12.05 20.33 -8.20
C MET A 170 13.56 20.59 -8.23
N TYR A 171 14.14 20.97 -7.08
CA TYR A 171 15.54 21.31 -6.95
C TYR A 171 16.02 22.40 -7.96
N GLY A 172 15.13 23.34 -8.29
CA GLY A 172 15.46 24.42 -9.24
C GLY A 172 15.44 24.02 -10.72
N MET A 173 15.02 22.81 -11.03
CA MET A 173 14.88 22.30 -12.40
C MET A 173 13.44 21.96 -12.73
N GLU A 174 13.13 22.06 -14.02
CA GLU A 174 11.84 21.65 -14.58
C GLU A 174 11.93 20.22 -15.11
N TYR A 175 10.91 19.40 -14.79
CA TYR A 175 10.81 18.02 -15.24
C TYR A 175 9.46 17.74 -15.91
N THR A 176 9.47 16.86 -16.89
CA THR A 176 8.28 16.09 -17.25
C THR A 176 8.08 14.95 -16.24
N PRO A 177 6.86 14.39 -16.09
CA PRO A 177 6.61 13.24 -15.19
C PRO A 177 7.56 12.05 -15.46
N ALA A 178 7.85 11.76 -16.72
CA ALA A 178 8.77 10.68 -17.11
C ALA A 178 10.22 10.97 -16.69
N GLN A 179 10.70 12.20 -16.90
CA GLN A 179 12.04 12.62 -16.47
C GLN A 179 12.17 12.58 -14.95
N PHE A 180 11.12 13.03 -14.23
CA PHE A 180 11.10 12.99 -12.78
C PHE A 180 11.17 11.54 -12.28
N ALA A 181 10.36 10.63 -12.84
CA ALA A 181 10.42 9.21 -12.50
C ALA A 181 11.80 8.61 -12.75
N GLY A 182 12.38 8.87 -13.92
CA GLY A 182 13.73 8.40 -14.29
C GLY A 182 14.86 8.92 -13.39
N SER A 183 14.67 10.09 -12.74
CA SER A 183 15.62 10.60 -11.75
C SER A 183 15.51 9.92 -10.38
N ILE A 184 14.39 9.25 -10.10
CA ILE A 184 14.11 8.62 -8.81
C ILE A 184 14.43 7.12 -8.84
N LEU A 185 13.97 6.39 -9.86
CA LEU A 185 14.10 4.93 -9.91
C LEU A 185 14.17 4.41 -11.34
N SER A 186 14.68 3.17 -11.47
CA SER A 186 14.38 2.30 -12.61
C SER A 186 13.37 1.24 -12.14
N PRO A 187 12.19 1.11 -12.76
CA PRO A 187 11.22 0.06 -12.39
C PRO A 187 11.81 -1.35 -12.45
N SER A 188 12.80 -1.60 -13.31
CA SER A 188 13.51 -2.88 -13.39
C SER A 188 14.38 -3.21 -12.18
N ASP A 189 14.61 -2.24 -11.28
CA ASP A 189 15.34 -2.50 -10.03
C ASP A 189 14.50 -3.26 -9.03
N TYR A 190 13.20 -3.36 -9.25
CA TYR A 190 12.25 -4.02 -8.37
C TYR A 190 11.80 -5.37 -8.94
N VAL A 191 11.62 -6.37 -8.08
CA VAL A 191 11.21 -7.72 -8.44
C VAL A 191 9.92 -8.05 -7.72
N PRO A 192 8.79 -8.14 -8.44
CA PRO A 192 7.57 -8.73 -7.92
C PRO A 192 7.76 -10.22 -7.67
N MET A 193 7.36 -10.71 -6.49
CA MET A 193 7.52 -12.10 -6.09
C MET A 193 6.25 -12.66 -5.48
N THR A 194 6.00 -13.94 -5.67
CA THR A 194 4.89 -14.70 -5.08
C THR A 194 5.32 -16.09 -4.66
N SER A 195 4.41 -16.88 -4.07
CA SER A 195 4.74 -18.22 -3.57
C SER A 195 3.55 -19.17 -3.64
N TYR A 196 3.33 -19.83 -4.78
CA TYR A 196 2.24 -20.78 -4.98
C TYR A 196 2.68 -22.03 -5.73
N THR A 197 2.20 -23.22 -5.30
CA THR A 197 2.62 -24.51 -5.83
C THR A 197 1.92 -24.93 -7.12
N HIS A 198 0.79 -24.30 -7.48
CA HIS A 198 0.10 -24.56 -8.76
C HIS A 198 0.84 -23.95 -9.96
N LYS A 199 1.89 -23.17 -9.72
CA LYS A 199 2.81 -22.64 -10.73
C LYS A 199 4.23 -23.12 -10.43
N PRO A 200 5.11 -23.28 -11.45
CA PRO A 200 6.49 -23.70 -11.22
C PRO A 200 7.26 -22.67 -10.39
N PHE A 201 8.04 -23.14 -9.42
CA PHE A 201 8.97 -22.27 -8.69
C PHE A 201 10.16 -21.83 -9.56
N TRP A 202 10.78 -20.72 -9.19
CA TRP A 202 11.96 -20.12 -9.83
C TRP A 202 11.71 -19.65 -11.25
N GLN A 203 10.45 -19.36 -11.58
CA GLN A 203 10.02 -18.83 -12.87
C GLN A 203 9.12 -17.62 -12.67
N ASP A 204 9.14 -16.73 -13.65
CA ASP A 204 8.16 -15.65 -13.73
C ASP A 204 6.82 -16.23 -14.19
N VAL A 205 5.81 -16.10 -13.34
CA VAL A 205 4.45 -16.60 -13.57
C VAL A 205 3.44 -15.46 -13.53
N VAL A 206 2.36 -15.58 -14.26
CA VAL A 206 1.23 -14.67 -14.09
C VAL A 206 0.57 -15.00 -12.76
N LEU A 207 0.38 -13.97 -11.93
CA LEU A 207 -0.34 -14.08 -10.66
C LEU A 207 -1.84 -14.04 -10.93
N ASP A 208 -2.53 -15.14 -10.61
CA ASP A 208 -3.96 -15.33 -10.89
C ASP A 208 -4.81 -14.73 -9.75
N VAL A 209 -4.86 -13.40 -9.66
CA VAL A 209 -5.70 -12.64 -8.73
C VAL A 209 -6.50 -11.58 -9.48
N PRO A 210 -7.70 -11.19 -8.96
CA PRO A 210 -8.59 -10.26 -9.65
C PRO A 210 -7.97 -8.91 -9.96
N ALA A 211 -7.08 -8.39 -9.11
CA ALA A 211 -6.44 -7.10 -9.31
C ALA A 211 -5.38 -7.13 -10.43
N ASN A 212 -4.76 -8.28 -10.72
CA ASN A 212 -3.74 -8.40 -11.78
C ASN A 212 -4.35 -8.45 -13.19
N ARG A 213 -5.09 -7.41 -13.57
CA ARG A 213 -5.79 -7.34 -14.88
C ARG A 213 -4.88 -7.19 -16.08
N ARG A 214 -3.65 -6.72 -15.86
CA ARG A 214 -2.63 -6.58 -16.90
C ARG A 214 -1.88 -7.89 -17.17
N GLY A 215 -2.09 -8.94 -16.36
CA GLY A 215 -1.40 -10.23 -16.46
C GLY A 215 0.10 -10.09 -16.17
N LEU A 216 0.47 -9.22 -15.24
CA LEU A 216 1.86 -9.00 -14.84
C LEU A 216 2.45 -10.26 -14.21
N ARG A 217 3.76 -10.39 -14.36
CA ARG A 217 4.49 -11.58 -13.94
C ARG A 217 5.22 -11.35 -12.62
N PHE A 218 5.24 -12.39 -11.81
CA PHE A 218 5.87 -12.44 -10.49
C PHE A 218 6.83 -13.62 -10.44
N LEU A 219 8.01 -13.42 -9.90
CA LEU A 219 8.94 -14.54 -9.64
C LEU A 219 8.34 -15.43 -8.55
N ASN A 220 7.98 -16.65 -8.91
CA ASN A 220 7.41 -17.62 -7.98
C ASN A 220 8.52 -18.37 -7.23
N VAL A 221 8.51 -18.32 -5.90
CA VAL A 221 9.53 -18.97 -5.06
C VAL A 221 8.88 -19.71 -3.88
N PRO A 222 9.53 -20.70 -3.26
CA PRO A 222 9.04 -21.30 -2.02
C PRO A 222 8.83 -20.25 -0.91
N VAL A 223 7.82 -20.44 -0.03
CA VAL A 223 7.47 -19.47 1.02
C VAL A 223 8.62 -19.19 1.99
N ASP A 224 9.47 -20.16 2.27
CA ASP A 224 10.68 -19.96 3.09
C ASP A 224 11.65 -19.01 2.41
N THR A 225 11.82 -19.13 1.10
CA THR A 225 12.65 -18.22 0.30
C THR A 225 12.03 -16.83 0.23
N LEU A 226 10.70 -16.72 0.06
CA LEU A 226 9.98 -15.44 0.03
C LEU A 226 10.22 -14.68 1.34
N ALA A 227 9.99 -15.34 2.49
CA ALA A 227 10.19 -14.74 3.81
C ALA A 227 11.66 -14.33 4.05
N ALA A 228 12.62 -15.23 3.71
CA ALA A 228 14.04 -14.94 3.85
C ALA A 228 14.50 -13.76 2.98
N ARG A 229 13.96 -13.62 1.77
CA ARG A 229 14.25 -12.49 0.88
C ARG A 229 13.73 -11.16 1.44
N VAL A 230 12.53 -11.15 2.01
CA VAL A 230 11.97 -9.98 2.68
C VAL A 230 12.82 -9.59 3.88
N GLU A 231 13.15 -10.55 4.75
CA GLU A 231 13.99 -10.29 5.92
C GLU A 231 15.37 -9.75 5.53
N ALA A 232 16.01 -10.32 4.52
CA ALA A 232 17.31 -9.88 4.02
C ALA A 232 17.23 -8.46 3.41
N ALA A 233 16.17 -8.13 2.67
CA ALA A 233 15.95 -6.78 2.13
C ALA A 233 15.85 -5.77 3.27
N LEU A 234 15.00 -6.02 4.28
CA LEU A 234 14.82 -5.12 5.41
C LEU A 234 16.12 -4.91 6.20
N ARG A 235 16.89 -5.98 6.45
CA ARG A 235 18.20 -5.89 7.14
C ARG A 235 19.25 -5.15 6.33
N SER A 236 19.14 -5.12 5.02
CA SER A 236 20.03 -4.36 4.13
C SER A 236 19.61 -2.90 3.94
N GLY A 237 18.59 -2.42 4.68
CA GLY A 237 18.12 -1.05 4.59
C GLY A 237 17.18 -0.81 3.40
N ARG A 238 16.55 -1.86 2.85
CA ARG A 238 15.59 -1.75 1.74
C ARG A 238 14.21 -2.14 2.21
N SER A 239 13.26 -1.24 2.02
CA SER A 239 11.84 -1.49 2.31
C SER A 239 11.24 -2.44 1.27
N VAL A 240 10.10 -3.05 1.61
CA VAL A 240 9.42 -4.02 0.77
C VAL A 240 7.94 -3.65 0.66
N CYS A 241 7.40 -3.62 -0.55
CA CYS A 241 5.95 -3.52 -0.72
C CYS A 241 5.34 -4.91 -0.52
N TRP A 242 4.40 -5.00 0.40
CA TRP A 242 3.64 -6.21 0.73
C TRP A 242 2.21 -6.09 0.20
N GLU A 243 1.68 -7.18 -0.32
CA GLU A 243 0.32 -7.34 -0.81
C GLU A 243 -0.27 -8.64 -0.25
N GLY A 244 -1.49 -8.59 0.31
CA GLY A 244 -2.11 -9.76 0.89
C GLY A 244 -3.47 -9.49 1.51
N ASP A 245 -3.92 -10.47 2.30
CA ASP A 245 -5.23 -10.48 2.94
C ASP A 245 -5.19 -9.87 4.33
N ILE A 246 -6.12 -8.97 4.61
CA ILE A 246 -6.35 -8.35 5.92
C ILE A 246 -7.79 -8.51 6.42
N THR A 247 -8.65 -9.20 5.67
CA THR A 247 -10.09 -9.34 5.99
C THR A 247 -10.38 -10.41 7.03
N ASN A 248 -9.33 -11.04 7.59
CA ASN A 248 -9.43 -12.09 8.59
C ASN A 248 -9.35 -11.54 10.04
N ALA A 249 -9.80 -12.34 11.02
CA ALA A 249 -9.83 -11.97 12.44
C ALA A 249 -8.42 -11.75 13.08
N GLY A 250 -7.34 -12.02 12.35
CA GLY A 250 -5.97 -11.85 12.84
C GLY A 250 -5.39 -10.46 12.59
N PHE A 251 -6.08 -9.61 11.82
CA PHE A 251 -5.66 -8.24 11.53
C PHE A 251 -6.46 -7.23 12.36
N SER A 252 -5.79 -6.35 13.08
CA SER A 252 -6.39 -5.25 13.82
C SER A 252 -5.57 -4.00 13.67
N PHE A 253 -6.09 -3.00 12.95
CA PHE A 253 -5.44 -1.69 12.86
C PHE A 253 -5.48 -0.95 14.20
N ASP A 254 -6.59 -1.06 14.94
CA ASP A 254 -6.77 -0.41 16.25
C ASP A 254 -5.78 -0.93 17.29
N GLU A 255 -5.40 -2.21 17.23
CA GLU A 255 -4.33 -2.77 18.05
C GLU A 255 -2.94 -2.60 17.42
N GLY A 256 -2.86 -2.26 16.16
CA GLY A 256 -1.62 -2.17 15.39
C GLY A 256 -0.91 -3.51 15.19
N VAL A 257 -1.65 -4.62 15.14
CA VAL A 257 -1.09 -5.97 15.08
C VAL A 257 -1.79 -6.84 14.05
N ALA A 258 -1.00 -7.62 13.30
CA ALA A 258 -1.46 -8.68 12.41
C ALA A 258 -0.84 -10.01 12.85
N ARG A 259 -1.65 -10.92 13.42
CA ARG A 259 -1.20 -12.23 13.93
C ARG A 259 -2.30 -13.28 13.76
N LEU A 260 -1.89 -14.51 13.49
CA LEU A 260 -2.86 -15.62 13.43
C LEU A 260 -3.46 -15.86 14.81
N PRO A 261 -4.78 -16.09 14.92
CA PRO A 261 -5.40 -16.46 16.19
C PRO A 261 -4.87 -17.81 16.70
N GLY A 262 -4.71 -17.93 18.02
CA GLY A 262 -4.29 -19.17 18.69
C GLY A 262 -2.78 -19.27 18.92
N GLN A 263 -2.28 -20.52 19.08
CA GLN A 263 -0.87 -20.81 19.37
C GLN A 263 0.03 -20.52 18.16
N PRO A 264 1.35 -20.30 18.35
CA PRO A 264 2.27 -20.10 17.25
C PRO A 264 2.23 -21.29 16.31
N VAL A 265 1.70 -21.08 15.10
CA VAL A 265 1.57 -22.10 14.06
C VAL A 265 2.73 -21.96 13.10
N ARG A 266 3.40 -23.07 12.81
CA ARG A 266 4.34 -23.12 11.69
C ARG A 266 3.54 -23.22 10.39
N VAL A 267 3.35 -22.11 9.69
CA VAL A 267 2.68 -22.08 8.39
C VAL A 267 3.57 -22.75 7.34
N THR A 268 3.05 -23.80 6.70
CA THR A 268 3.69 -24.53 5.62
C THR A 268 3.28 -24.02 4.25
N GLN A 269 4.03 -24.41 3.21
CA GLN A 269 3.69 -24.10 1.82
C GLN A 269 2.30 -24.65 1.44
N ASP A 270 1.96 -25.86 1.91
CA ASP A 270 0.65 -26.48 1.62
C ASP A 270 -0.51 -25.77 2.32
N MET A 271 -0.30 -25.28 3.55
CA MET A 271 -1.34 -24.49 4.25
C MET A 271 -1.65 -23.23 3.46
N ARG A 272 -0.61 -22.53 3.02
CA ARG A 272 -0.70 -21.33 2.20
C ARG A 272 -1.42 -21.60 0.87
N GLN A 273 -1.03 -22.68 0.17
CA GLN A 273 -1.64 -23.06 -1.12
C GLN A 273 -3.13 -23.35 -0.94
N ARG A 274 -3.50 -24.14 0.07
CA ARG A 274 -4.91 -24.44 0.35
C ARG A 274 -5.73 -23.19 0.70
N ALA A 275 -5.17 -22.26 1.48
CA ALA A 275 -5.87 -21.03 1.83
C ALA A 275 -6.15 -20.18 0.58
N PHE A 276 -5.20 -20.09 -0.34
CA PHE A 276 -5.38 -19.38 -1.61
C PHE A 276 -6.43 -20.05 -2.51
N GLU A 277 -6.36 -21.38 -2.69
CA GLU A 277 -7.30 -22.14 -3.53
C GLU A 277 -8.74 -22.15 -3.00
N ARG A 278 -8.90 -21.95 -1.70
CA ARG A 278 -10.20 -21.88 -1.03
C ARG A 278 -10.74 -20.46 -0.92
N PHE A 279 -9.97 -19.48 -1.40
CA PHE A 279 -10.28 -18.05 -1.27
C PHE A 279 -10.37 -17.59 0.20
N ASP A 280 -9.70 -18.30 1.12
CA ASP A 280 -9.51 -17.88 2.51
C ASP A 280 -8.45 -16.77 2.63
N VAL A 281 -7.65 -16.55 1.56
CA VAL A 281 -6.66 -15.49 1.39
C VAL A 281 -6.84 -14.84 0.03
N THR A 282 -7.05 -13.53 0.03
CA THR A 282 -7.30 -12.70 -1.17
C THR A 282 -6.33 -11.52 -1.24
N ASP A 283 -6.30 -10.81 -2.37
CA ASP A 283 -5.45 -9.64 -2.65
C ASP A 283 -6.21 -8.33 -2.33
N ASP A 284 -6.43 -8.04 -1.07
CA ASP A 284 -7.31 -6.95 -0.66
C ASP A 284 -6.60 -5.72 -0.07
N HIS A 285 -5.32 -5.82 0.27
CA HIS A 285 -4.58 -4.68 0.82
C HIS A 285 -3.08 -4.73 0.54
N CYS A 286 -2.47 -3.53 0.53
CA CYS A 286 -1.02 -3.35 0.41
C CYS A 286 -0.48 -2.45 1.52
N MET A 287 0.70 -2.81 2.05
CA MET A 287 1.45 -2.04 3.05
C MET A 287 2.94 -2.00 2.71
N GLU A 288 3.66 -1.03 3.24
CA GLU A 288 5.11 -1.00 3.20
C GLU A 288 5.68 -1.74 4.43
N LEU A 289 6.57 -2.72 4.24
CA LEU A 289 7.38 -3.30 5.31
C LEU A 289 8.67 -2.49 5.44
N ILE A 290 8.95 -1.99 6.66
CA ILE A 290 10.06 -1.06 6.93
C ILE A 290 11.08 -1.61 7.92
N GLY A 291 10.83 -2.78 8.52
CA GLY A 291 11.75 -3.30 9.53
C GLY A 291 11.35 -4.64 10.10
N THR A 292 12.13 -5.08 11.08
CA THR A 292 11.88 -6.29 11.87
C THR A 292 11.85 -6.00 13.35
N ALA A 293 11.05 -6.75 14.09
CA ALA A 293 10.94 -6.66 15.54
C ALA A 293 10.71 -8.04 16.14
N ARG A 294 10.89 -8.15 17.47
CA ARG A 294 10.56 -9.35 18.23
C ARG A 294 9.56 -9.04 19.34
N ASP A 295 8.64 -9.97 19.53
CA ASP A 295 7.78 -9.95 20.71
C ASP A 295 8.52 -10.44 21.96
N ALA A 296 7.87 -10.36 23.13
CA ALA A 296 8.45 -10.80 24.41
C ALA A 296 8.80 -12.30 24.45
N ARG A 297 8.31 -13.09 23.51
CA ARG A 297 8.58 -14.55 23.38
C ARG A 297 9.65 -14.85 22.34
N GLY A 298 10.25 -13.81 21.71
CA GLY A 298 11.25 -13.91 20.66
C GLY A 298 10.67 -14.19 19.26
N GLY A 299 9.35 -14.15 19.11
CA GLY A 299 8.69 -14.30 17.80
C GLY A 299 9.04 -13.16 16.86
N LEU A 300 9.35 -13.47 15.58
CA LEU A 300 9.65 -12.47 14.57
C LEU A 300 8.39 -11.79 14.06
N TYR A 301 8.46 -10.45 13.97
CA TYR A 301 7.47 -9.59 13.36
C TYR A 301 8.11 -8.67 12.32
N PHE A 302 7.38 -8.38 11.26
CA PHE A 302 7.70 -7.29 10.34
C PHE A 302 7.03 -6.00 10.82
N VAL A 303 7.76 -4.89 10.80
CA VAL A 303 7.19 -3.56 11.04
C VAL A 303 6.63 -3.06 9.73
N CYS A 304 5.33 -2.81 9.72
CA CYS A 304 4.59 -2.38 8.53
C CYS A 304 4.18 -0.91 8.69
N LYS A 305 4.25 -0.13 7.62
CA LYS A 305 3.63 1.19 7.53
C LYS A 305 2.36 1.06 6.70
N ASN A 306 1.22 1.35 7.33
CA ASN A 306 -0.08 1.38 6.68
C ASN A 306 -0.35 2.75 6.07
N SER A 307 -1.42 2.89 5.29
CA SER A 307 -1.90 4.13 4.67
C SER A 307 -3.30 4.52 5.17
N TRP A 308 -3.56 4.34 6.48
CA TRP A 308 -4.84 4.68 7.12
C TRP A 308 -4.70 5.75 8.20
N GLY A 309 -3.77 6.70 8.00
CA GLY A 309 -3.47 7.72 9.01
C GLY A 309 -2.75 7.16 10.22
N THR A 310 -2.70 7.96 11.29
CA THR A 310 -1.87 7.71 12.47
C THR A 310 -2.68 7.31 13.72
N ASP A 311 -3.99 7.07 13.58
CA ASP A 311 -4.89 6.85 14.72
C ASP A 311 -4.88 5.37 15.16
N ASN A 312 -3.70 4.91 15.57
CA ASN A 312 -3.49 3.63 16.25
C ASN A 312 -2.36 3.76 17.29
N PRO A 313 -2.11 2.76 18.17
CA PRO A 313 -1.11 2.85 19.24
C PRO A 313 0.33 3.11 18.76
N TYR A 314 0.63 2.87 17.49
CA TYR A 314 1.98 2.96 16.91
C TYR A 314 2.09 4.04 15.83
N GLY A 315 1.16 5.03 15.81
CA GLY A 315 1.23 6.16 14.88
C GLY A 315 1.08 5.77 13.40
N GLY A 316 0.22 4.78 13.12
CA GLY A 316 -0.03 4.25 11.78
C GLY A 316 0.89 3.10 11.38
N LEU A 317 1.87 2.74 12.23
CA LEU A 317 2.66 1.52 12.05
C LEU A 317 1.90 0.30 12.62
N MET A 318 2.27 -0.88 12.15
CA MET A 318 1.71 -2.16 12.57
C MET A 318 2.80 -3.21 12.69
N TYR A 319 2.54 -4.24 13.47
CA TYR A 319 3.44 -5.39 13.65
C TYR A 319 2.80 -6.66 13.10
N MET A 320 3.35 -7.20 12.02
CA MET A 320 2.89 -8.39 11.33
C MET A 320 3.75 -9.59 11.72
N SER A 321 3.18 -10.60 12.39
CA SER A 321 3.90 -11.81 12.75
C SER A 321 4.35 -12.60 11.54
N LEU A 322 5.50 -13.29 11.61
CA LEU A 322 5.99 -14.16 10.55
C LEU A 322 4.97 -15.24 10.13
N PRO A 323 4.24 -15.91 11.03
CA PRO A 323 3.17 -16.83 10.63
C PRO A 323 2.04 -16.15 9.84
N TYR A 324 1.64 -14.93 10.24
CA TYR A 324 0.63 -14.16 9.50
C TYR A 324 1.13 -13.81 8.10
N PHE A 325 2.34 -13.26 7.99
CA PHE A 325 3.00 -13.00 6.72
C PHE A 325 3.01 -14.23 5.81
N ARG A 326 3.45 -15.39 6.34
CA ARG A 326 3.54 -16.62 5.55
C ARG A 326 2.20 -17.11 5.01
N LEU A 327 1.12 -16.94 5.76
CA LEU A 327 -0.21 -17.39 5.34
C LEU A 327 -0.88 -16.38 4.41
N ASN A 328 -0.90 -15.11 4.80
CA ASN A 328 -1.76 -14.09 4.19
C ASN A 328 -1.07 -13.24 3.11
N THR A 329 0.23 -13.41 2.85
CA THR A 329 0.90 -12.70 1.76
C THR A 329 0.47 -13.25 0.42
N VAL A 330 -0.03 -12.42 -0.47
CA VAL A 330 -0.28 -12.78 -1.88
C VAL A 330 0.99 -12.54 -2.71
N ALA A 331 1.56 -11.36 -2.59
CA ALA A 331 2.78 -10.99 -3.28
C ALA A 331 3.63 -10.02 -2.45
N VAL A 332 4.87 -9.84 -2.86
CA VAL A 332 5.75 -8.76 -2.39
C VAL A 332 6.50 -8.17 -3.58
N VAL A 333 6.92 -6.92 -3.45
CA VAL A 333 7.89 -6.31 -4.37
C VAL A 333 9.13 -5.95 -3.59
N VAL A 334 10.25 -6.52 -3.99
CA VAL A 334 11.57 -6.28 -3.36
C VAL A 334 12.50 -5.58 -4.34
N LYS A 335 13.37 -4.70 -3.85
CA LYS A 335 14.45 -4.16 -4.66
C LYS A 335 15.54 -5.21 -4.84
N ARG A 336 16.11 -5.32 -6.05
CA ARG A 336 17.26 -6.21 -6.32
C ARG A 336 18.40 -5.85 -5.38
N LEU A 337 18.97 -6.84 -4.74
CA LEU A 337 20.26 -6.71 -4.05
C LEU A 337 21.34 -6.65 -5.15
N GLN A 338 22.07 -5.57 -5.19
CA GLN A 338 23.26 -5.46 -6.06
C GLN A 338 24.40 -6.31 -5.52
#